data_ce71bb126931e9c9832d310061e6e95d
#
_entry.id   ce71bb126931e9c9832d310061e6e95d
#
_cell.length_a   1.000
_cell.length_b   1.000
_cell.length_c   1.000
_cell.angle_alpha   90.00
_cell.angle_beta   90.00
_cell.angle_gamma   90.00
#
_symmetry.space_group_name_H-M   'P 1'
#
loop_
_entity.id
_entity.type
_entity.pdbx_description
1 polymer ?
#
loop_
_entity_poly.entity_id
_entity_poly.type
_entity_poly.pdbx_seq_one_letter_code
_entity_poly.pdbx_strand_id
1 'polypeptide(L)'
;MVPAVKFGLLGLQGLQVVFLLLHDWVPLGRLSNLKAVRGSDSTTKLFWVTVLSALPFGLVFGVCCVHWRDQRWPVWLQSWLWYTYGAALVGTIIAWWGPYLLWESPERAERYRVRFAGTMKFLPERNGIAPDTLHVLYHLCVVGTVVLLTML
;
A
#
# COMPACT_ATOMS: atom_id res chain seq x y z
N MET A 1 -5.08 -15.14 20.89
CA MET A 1 -4.44 -14.87 19.55
C MET A 1 -3.10 -15.58 19.49
N VAL A 2 -2.82 -16.28 18.39
CA VAL A 2 -1.52 -16.97 18.22
C VAL A 2 -0.43 -15.93 18.10
N PRO A 3 0.69 -16.02 18.87
CA PRO A 3 1.77 -15.01 18.82
C PRO A 3 2.31 -14.76 17.41
N ALA A 4 2.45 -15.80 16.59
CA ALA A 4 2.92 -15.70 15.22
C ALA A 4 2.03 -14.80 14.34
N VAL A 5 0.70 -14.86 14.48
CA VAL A 5 -0.26 -14.01 13.74
C VAL A 5 -0.04 -12.54 14.12
N LYS A 6 0.13 -12.25 15.41
CA LYS A 6 0.36 -10.89 15.88
C LYS A 6 1.67 -10.31 15.35
N PHE A 7 2.78 -11.07 15.39
CA PHE A 7 4.05 -10.64 14.82
C PHE A 7 3.97 -10.45 13.31
N GLY A 8 3.28 -11.34 12.62
CA GLY A 8 3.02 -11.20 11.18
C GLY A 8 2.26 -9.92 10.85
N LEU A 9 1.18 -9.62 11.59
CA LEU A 9 0.41 -8.40 11.44
C LEU A 9 1.27 -7.15 11.69
N LEU A 10 2.00 -7.08 12.80
CA LEU A 10 2.88 -5.94 13.09
C LEU A 10 3.97 -5.77 12.04
N GLY A 11 4.58 -6.86 11.58
CA GLY A 11 5.60 -6.83 10.54
C GLY A 11 5.05 -6.28 9.21
N LEU A 12 3.91 -6.81 8.74
CA LEU A 12 3.29 -6.34 7.50
C LEU A 12 2.82 -4.88 7.61
N GLN A 13 2.23 -4.48 8.73
CA GLN A 13 1.83 -3.09 8.97
C GLN A 13 3.04 -2.15 8.96
N GLY A 14 4.11 -2.50 9.66
CA GLY A 14 5.35 -1.71 9.68
C GLY A 14 5.94 -1.54 8.29
N LEU A 15 6.02 -2.61 7.49
CA LEU A 15 6.46 -2.54 6.09
C LEU A 15 5.60 -1.61 5.25
N GLN A 16 4.28 -1.65 5.41
CA GLN A 16 3.35 -0.79 4.68
C GLN A 16 3.50 0.68 5.08
N VAL A 17 3.65 0.98 6.36
CA VAL A 17 3.91 2.36 6.84
C VAL A 17 5.22 2.88 6.26
N VAL A 18 6.30 2.09 6.33
CA VAL A 18 7.59 2.46 5.75
C VAL A 18 7.47 2.69 4.24
N PHE A 19 6.77 1.80 3.53
CA PHE A 19 6.51 1.99 2.11
C PHE A 19 5.81 3.32 1.83
N LEU A 20 4.67 3.59 2.49
CA LEU A 20 3.86 4.79 2.27
C LEU A 20 4.64 6.08 2.57
N LEU A 21 5.54 6.05 3.54
CA LEU A 21 6.37 7.20 3.89
C LEU A 21 7.53 7.42 2.91
N LEU A 22 8.10 6.39 2.33
CA LEU A 22 9.40 6.48 1.66
C LEU A 22 9.35 6.31 0.14
N HIS A 23 8.38 5.60 -0.43
CA HIS A 23 8.41 5.19 -1.84
C HIS A 23 8.48 6.33 -2.87
N ASP A 24 7.90 7.49 -2.55
CA ASP A 24 7.94 8.69 -3.39
C ASP A 24 9.08 9.67 -3.03
N TRP A 25 9.88 9.36 -2.00
CA TRP A 25 10.91 10.26 -1.46
C TRP A 25 12.33 9.72 -1.55
N VAL A 26 12.49 8.40 -1.44
CA VAL A 26 13.79 7.74 -1.39
C VAL A 26 14.07 7.01 -2.70
N PRO A 27 15.26 7.17 -3.29
CA PRO A 27 15.63 6.44 -4.50
C PRO A 27 15.84 4.96 -4.17
N LEU A 28 14.99 4.09 -4.71
CA LEU A 28 15.04 2.63 -4.56
C LEU A 28 15.61 1.94 -5.81
N GLY A 29 16.53 2.59 -6.49
CA GLY A 29 17.14 2.09 -7.71
C GLY A 29 16.10 1.86 -8.81
N ARG A 30 16.04 0.67 -9.38
CA ARG A 30 15.08 0.33 -10.46
C ARG A 30 13.64 0.14 -9.97
N LEU A 31 13.40 0.16 -8.66
CA LEU A 31 12.05 0.02 -8.09
C LEU A 31 11.29 1.34 -8.05
N SER A 32 11.98 2.49 -8.10
CA SER A 32 11.36 3.81 -8.09
C SER A 32 12.01 4.75 -9.10
N ASN A 33 11.24 5.70 -9.62
CA ASN A 33 11.74 6.78 -10.47
C ASN A 33 11.29 8.12 -9.93
N LEU A 34 12.06 8.67 -8.97
CA LEU A 34 11.75 9.95 -8.33
C LEU A 34 11.71 11.11 -9.33
N LYS A 35 12.47 11.03 -10.42
CA LYS A 35 12.44 12.08 -11.46
C LYS A 35 11.07 12.10 -12.14
N ALA A 36 10.51 10.96 -12.49
CA ALA A 36 9.18 10.85 -13.08
C ALA A 36 8.09 11.30 -12.09
N VAL A 37 8.17 10.88 -10.83
CA VAL A 37 7.25 11.28 -9.77
C VAL A 37 7.24 12.81 -9.57
N ARG A 38 8.42 13.41 -9.42
CA ARG A 38 8.57 14.87 -9.23
C ARG A 38 8.26 15.69 -10.49
N GLY A 39 8.35 15.07 -11.65
CA GLY A 39 7.93 15.69 -12.92
C GLY A 39 6.41 15.71 -13.10
N SER A 40 5.69 14.77 -12.46
CA SER A 40 4.24 14.66 -12.55
C SER A 40 3.50 15.41 -11.44
N ASP A 41 4.09 15.58 -10.27
CA ASP A 41 3.46 16.16 -9.08
C ASP A 41 4.35 17.17 -8.36
N SER A 42 3.77 18.27 -7.86
CA SER A 42 4.49 19.21 -7.02
C SER A 42 4.88 18.61 -5.67
N THR A 43 5.97 19.08 -5.08
CA THR A 43 6.45 18.65 -3.76
C THR A 43 5.38 18.77 -2.67
N THR A 44 4.61 19.86 -2.68
CA THR A 44 3.51 20.09 -1.74
C THR A 44 2.41 19.04 -1.91
N LYS A 45 2.03 18.71 -3.15
CA LYS A 45 1.04 17.67 -3.44
C LYS A 45 1.55 16.30 -2.97
N LEU A 46 2.80 15.96 -3.30
CA LEU A 46 3.43 14.70 -2.84
C LEU A 46 3.45 14.59 -1.31
N PHE A 47 3.80 15.68 -0.62
CA PHE A 47 3.78 15.71 0.85
C PHE A 47 2.40 15.38 1.41
N TRP A 48 1.35 16.07 0.93
CA TRP A 48 0.00 15.82 1.42
C TRP A 48 -0.53 14.43 1.05
N VAL A 49 -0.22 13.94 -0.14
CA VAL A 49 -0.56 12.56 -0.54
C VAL A 49 0.12 11.56 0.39
N THR A 50 1.41 11.74 0.67
CA THR A 50 2.15 10.87 1.61
C THR A 50 1.52 10.89 3.00
N VAL A 51 1.26 12.08 3.56
CA VAL A 51 0.67 12.22 4.91
C VAL A 51 -0.70 11.57 4.97
N LEU A 52 -1.60 11.92 4.04
CA LEU A 52 -2.97 11.40 4.04
C LEU A 52 -3.02 9.88 3.80
N SER A 53 -2.11 9.36 2.99
CA SER A 53 -2.03 7.92 2.75
C SER A 53 -1.42 7.16 3.93
N ALA A 54 -0.37 7.69 4.56
CA ALA A 54 0.34 7.02 5.65
C ALA A 54 -0.35 7.15 7.01
N LEU A 55 -1.09 8.24 7.25
CA LEU A 55 -1.66 8.56 8.56
C LEU A 55 -2.58 7.44 9.11
N PRO A 56 -3.60 6.94 8.39
CA PRO A 56 -4.49 5.90 8.92
C PRO A 56 -3.74 4.61 9.25
N PHE A 57 -2.77 4.23 8.44
CA PHE A 57 -1.94 3.04 8.66
C PHE A 57 -0.97 3.24 9.82
N GLY A 58 -0.32 4.40 9.91
CA GLY A 58 0.59 4.74 10.99
C GLY A 58 -0.11 4.78 12.35
N LEU A 59 -1.31 5.36 12.42
CA LEU A 59 -2.10 5.42 13.64
C LEU A 59 -2.51 4.02 14.12
N VAL A 60 -3.10 3.21 13.26
CA VAL A 60 -3.53 1.85 13.66
C VAL A 60 -2.32 0.97 14.00
N PHE A 61 -1.22 1.08 13.28
CA PHE A 61 0.03 0.40 13.61
C PHE A 61 0.58 0.81 14.98
N GLY A 62 0.63 2.12 15.27
CA GLY A 62 1.09 2.65 16.57
C GLY A 62 0.25 2.11 17.72
N VAL A 63 -1.09 2.09 17.57
CA VAL A 63 -1.98 1.51 18.57
C VAL A 63 -1.77 0.01 18.73
N CYS A 64 -1.57 -0.74 17.64
CA CYS A 64 -1.21 -2.16 17.72
C CYS A 64 0.11 -2.38 18.47
N CYS A 65 1.09 -1.49 18.30
CA CYS A 65 2.35 -1.54 19.05
C CYS A 65 2.14 -1.28 20.56
N VAL A 66 1.25 -0.38 20.94
CA VAL A 66 0.90 -0.17 22.35
C VAL A 66 0.27 -1.43 22.96
N HIS A 67 -0.60 -2.10 22.22
CA HIS A 67 -1.31 -3.32 22.64
C HIS A 67 -0.55 -4.62 22.32
N TRP A 68 0.74 -4.54 21.97
CA TRP A 68 1.48 -5.71 21.49
C TRP A 68 1.60 -6.84 22.54
N ARG A 69 1.60 -6.50 23.84
CA ARG A 69 1.70 -7.46 24.96
C ARG A 69 0.35 -8.07 25.36
N ASP A 70 -0.77 -7.49 24.95
CA ASP A 70 -2.10 -7.97 25.31
C ASP A 70 -2.32 -9.38 24.74
N GLN A 71 -2.90 -10.28 25.52
CA GLN A 71 -3.20 -11.62 25.02
C GLN A 71 -4.18 -11.58 23.84
N ARG A 72 -5.17 -10.67 23.89
CA ARG A 72 -6.10 -10.40 22.79
C ARG A 72 -6.24 -8.89 22.59
N TRP A 73 -6.27 -8.46 21.36
CA TRP A 73 -6.54 -7.08 21.06
C TRP A 73 -8.01 -6.75 21.32
N PRO A 74 -8.32 -5.53 21.83
CA PRO A 74 -9.69 -5.08 22.04
C PRO A 74 -10.51 -5.15 20.73
N VAL A 75 -11.82 -5.42 20.85
CA VAL A 75 -12.71 -5.53 19.68
C VAL A 75 -12.71 -4.27 18.83
N TRP A 76 -12.70 -3.09 19.45
CA TRP A 76 -12.64 -1.82 18.71
C TRP A 76 -11.36 -1.70 17.85
N LEU A 77 -10.21 -2.20 18.34
CA LEU A 77 -8.96 -2.19 17.58
C LEU A 77 -9.01 -3.17 16.40
N GLN A 78 -9.59 -4.36 16.62
CA GLN A 78 -9.82 -5.31 15.54
C GLN A 78 -10.76 -4.73 14.48
N SER A 79 -11.84 -4.06 14.87
CA SER A 79 -12.74 -3.37 13.95
C SER A 79 -12.03 -2.27 13.17
N TRP A 80 -11.20 -1.46 13.85
CA TRP A 80 -10.42 -0.42 13.18
C TRP A 80 -9.44 -0.99 12.15
N LEU A 81 -8.77 -2.09 12.47
CA LEU A 81 -7.93 -2.83 11.51
C LEU A 81 -8.73 -3.27 10.28
N TRP A 82 -9.91 -3.86 10.49
CA TRP A 82 -10.77 -4.30 9.40
C TRP A 82 -11.21 -3.13 8.51
N TYR A 83 -11.61 -2.00 9.08
CA TYR A 83 -11.98 -0.81 8.29
C TYR A 83 -10.79 -0.27 7.51
N THR A 84 -9.63 -0.14 8.14
CA THR A 84 -8.43 0.41 7.48
C THR A 84 -7.96 -0.48 6.34
N TYR A 85 -7.76 -1.77 6.59
CA TYR A 85 -7.21 -2.69 5.59
C TYR A 85 -8.25 -3.18 4.59
N GLY A 86 -9.51 -3.27 4.97
CA GLY A 86 -10.62 -3.51 4.06
C GLY A 86 -10.79 -2.38 3.06
N ALA A 87 -10.78 -1.13 3.52
CA ALA A 87 -10.82 0.04 2.63
C ALA A 87 -9.58 0.11 1.73
N ALA A 88 -8.39 -0.20 2.25
CA ALA A 88 -7.17 -0.26 1.47
C ALA A 88 -7.24 -1.33 0.36
N LEU A 89 -7.75 -2.52 0.68
CA LEU A 89 -7.93 -3.60 -0.30
C LEU A 89 -8.91 -3.19 -1.40
N VAL A 90 -10.06 -2.65 -1.02
CA VAL A 90 -11.06 -2.16 -1.99
C VAL A 90 -10.48 -1.04 -2.86
N GLY A 91 -9.79 -0.08 -2.25
CA GLY A 91 -9.11 1.00 -2.97
C GLY A 91 -8.06 0.47 -3.96
N THR A 92 -7.28 -0.51 -3.54
CA THR A 92 -6.29 -1.19 -4.39
C THR A 92 -6.94 -1.88 -5.59
N ILE A 93 -8.04 -2.59 -5.36
CA ILE A 93 -8.79 -3.26 -6.44
C ILE A 93 -9.32 -2.22 -7.43
N ILE A 94 -9.98 -1.17 -6.96
CA ILE A 94 -10.58 -0.14 -7.83
C ILE A 94 -9.50 0.67 -8.56
N ALA A 95 -8.42 1.04 -7.87
CA ALA A 95 -7.41 1.93 -8.45
C ALA A 95 -6.44 1.22 -9.39
N TRP A 96 -6.12 -0.04 -9.14
CA TRP A 96 -5.06 -0.77 -9.85
C TRP A 96 -5.57 -2.01 -10.58
N TRP A 97 -6.10 -2.97 -9.83
CA TRP A 97 -6.40 -4.29 -10.39
C TRP A 97 -7.63 -4.31 -11.29
N GLY A 98 -8.64 -3.49 -10.99
CA GLY A 98 -9.80 -3.34 -11.85
C GLY A 98 -9.42 -2.85 -13.25
N PRO A 99 -8.77 -1.67 -13.40
CA PRO A 99 -8.31 -1.20 -14.70
C PRO A 99 -7.31 -2.13 -15.38
N TYR A 100 -6.45 -2.78 -14.61
CA TYR A 100 -5.48 -3.73 -15.16
C TYR A 100 -6.13 -4.99 -15.75
N LEU A 101 -7.16 -5.54 -15.08
CA LEU A 101 -7.74 -6.85 -15.41
C LEU A 101 -9.05 -6.78 -16.19
N LEU A 102 -9.91 -5.77 -15.91
CA LEU A 102 -11.32 -5.82 -16.27
C LEU A 102 -11.76 -4.76 -17.28
N TRP A 103 -11.19 -3.56 -17.26
CA TRP A 103 -11.62 -2.47 -18.14
C TRP A 103 -10.49 -1.53 -18.52
N GLU A 104 -10.53 -1.04 -19.75
CA GLU A 104 -9.60 -0.01 -20.21
C GLU A 104 -9.90 1.36 -19.59
N SER A 105 -8.85 2.10 -19.26
CA SER A 105 -8.90 3.49 -18.83
C SER A 105 -7.73 4.27 -19.43
N PRO A 106 -7.90 4.82 -20.65
CA PRO A 106 -6.80 5.47 -21.36
C PRO A 106 -6.11 6.58 -20.57
N GLU A 107 -6.89 7.43 -19.87
CA GLU A 107 -6.35 8.50 -19.05
C GLU A 107 -5.51 7.96 -17.87
N ARG A 108 -5.94 6.85 -17.28
CA ARG A 108 -5.21 6.20 -16.19
C ARG A 108 -3.97 5.51 -16.71
N ALA A 109 -4.07 4.82 -17.84
CA ALA A 109 -2.94 4.18 -18.50
C ALA A 109 -1.85 5.20 -18.80
N GLU A 110 -2.20 6.36 -19.36
CA GLU A 110 -1.24 7.45 -19.62
C GLU A 110 -0.60 7.99 -18.34
N ARG A 111 -1.38 8.25 -17.28
CA ARG A 111 -0.82 8.68 -16.00
C ARG A 111 0.16 7.65 -15.41
N TYR A 112 -0.15 6.37 -15.51
CA TYR A 112 0.72 5.31 -15.01
C TYR A 112 1.98 5.18 -15.84
N ARG A 113 1.86 5.28 -17.17
CA ARG A 113 2.99 5.25 -18.09
C ARG A 113 4.00 6.36 -17.76
N VAL A 114 3.52 7.58 -17.48
CA VAL A 114 4.36 8.73 -17.14
C VAL A 114 4.96 8.56 -15.74
N ARG A 115 4.14 8.29 -14.71
CA ARG A 115 4.56 8.24 -13.31
C ARG A 115 5.52 7.08 -13.02
N PHE A 116 5.30 5.93 -13.64
CA PHE A 116 6.12 4.73 -13.45
C PHE A 116 7.05 4.43 -14.64
N ALA A 117 7.43 5.49 -15.37
CA ALA A 117 8.39 5.37 -16.46
C ALA A 117 9.73 4.84 -15.93
N GLY A 118 10.28 3.80 -16.61
CA GLY A 118 11.59 3.23 -16.26
C GLY A 118 11.65 2.45 -14.95
N THR A 119 10.54 2.26 -14.23
CA THR A 119 10.50 1.36 -13.08
C THR A 119 10.46 -0.10 -13.50
N MET A 120 10.97 -0.99 -12.64
CA MET A 120 10.91 -2.43 -12.85
C MET A 120 9.47 -2.92 -12.78
N LYS A 121 9.08 -3.76 -13.77
CA LYS A 121 7.77 -4.36 -13.89
C LYS A 121 7.96 -5.83 -14.20
N PHE A 122 7.39 -6.72 -13.39
CA PHE A 122 7.46 -8.17 -13.65
C PHE A 122 6.15 -8.74 -14.21
N LEU A 123 5.06 -7.98 -14.13
CA LEU A 123 3.78 -8.34 -14.74
C LEU A 123 3.73 -7.80 -16.18
N PRO A 124 3.09 -8.53 -17.11
CA PRO A 124 2.85 -8.05 -18.45
C PRO A 124 1.93 -6.84 -18.45
N GLU A 125 2.02 -6.01 -19.48
CA GLU A 125 1.07 -4.93 -19.71
C GLU A 125 -0.31 -5.49 -20.09
N ARG A 126 -1.37 -4.96 -19.48
CA ARG A 126 -2.77 -5.22 -19.83
C ARG A 126 -3.57 -3.92 -19.74
N ASN A 127 -4.48 -3.71 -20.66
CA ASN A 127 -5.32 -2.51 -20.73
C ASN A 127 -4.49 -1.21 -20.64
N GLY A 128 -3.29 -1.20 -21.27
CA GLY A 128 -2.36 -0.07 -21.23
C GLY A 128 -1.69 0.17 -19.87
N ILE A 129 -1.86 -0.72 -18.90
CA ILE A 129 -1.28 -0.62 -17.55
C ILE A 129 -0.27 -1.76 -17.34
N ALA A 130 0.92 -1.40 -16.86
CA ALA A 130 1.91 -2.35 -16.37
C ALA A 130 2.23 -1.98 -14.92
N PRO A 131 1.66 -2.70 -13.92
CA PRO A 131 1.91 -2.43 -12.51
C PRO A 131 3.40 -2.54 -12.19
N ASP A 132 3.94 -1.53 -11.51
CA ASP A 132 5.33 -1.60 -11.07
C ASP A 132 5.50 -2.56 -9.88
N THR A 133 6.69 -3.15 -9.81
CA THR A 133 7.01 -4.20 -8.84
C THR A 133 6.79 -3.74 -7.38
N LEU A 134 7.14 -2.50 -7.07
CA LEU A 134 7.09 -1.98 -5.71
C LEU A 134 5.65 -1.88 -5.19
N HIS A 135 4.72 -1.38 -6.04
CA HIS A 135 3.30 -1.33 -5.68
C HIS A 135 2.66 -2.72 -5.62
N VAL A 136 3.06 -3.65 -6.49
CA VAL A 136 2.57 -5.04 -6.39
C VAL A 136 2.98 -5.66 -5.05
N LEU A 137 4.22 -5.47 -4.60
CA LEU A 137 4.67 -5.95 -3.29
C LEU A 137 3.87 -5.31 -2.14
N TYR A 138 3.60 -4.01 -2.22
CA TYR A 138 2.73 -3.33 -1.25
C TYR A 138 1.31 -3.94 -1.23
N HIS A 139 0.71 -4.17 -2.39
CA HIS A 139 -0.61 -4.79 -2.49
C HIS A 139 -0.64 -6.21 -1.90
N LEU A 140 0.42 -6.99 -2.12
CA LEU A 140 0.56 -8.31 -1.48
C LEU A 140 0.65 -8.21 0.05
N CYS A 141 1.32 -7.18 0.59
CA CYS A 141 1.32 -6.93 2.03
C CYS A 141 -0.10 -6.57 2.55
N VAL A 142 -0.88 -5.79 1.80
CA VAL A 142 -2.28 -5.50 2.15
C VAL A 142 -3.12 -6.77 2.19
N VAL A 143 -3.03 -7.61 1.15
CA VAL A 143 -3.73 -8.91 1.10
C VAL A 143 -3.29 -9.80 2.26
N GLY A 144 -1.99 -9.93 2.50
CA GLY A 144 -1.44 -10.70 3.61
C GLY A 144 -1.95 -10.23 4.97
N THR A 145 -2.05 -8.90 5.16
CA THR A 145 -2.63 -8.33 6.38
C THR A 145 -4.10 -8.72 6.54
N VAL A 146 -4.91 -8.60 5.48
CA VAL A 146 -6.33 -9.00 5.51
C VAL A 146 -6.48 -10.48 5.81
N VAL A 147 -5.65 -11.33 5.20
CA VAL A 147 -5.65 -12.78 5.50
C VAL A 147 -5.33 -13.04 6.97
N LEU A 148 -4.31 -12.39 7.53
CA LEU A 148 -3.98 -12.56 8.95
C LEU A 148 -5.08 -12.02 9.89
N LEU A 149 -5.82 -10.98 9.48
CA LEU A 149 -6.96 -10.47 10.25
C LEU A 149 -8.08 -11.51 10.39
N THR A 150 -8.27 -12.41 9.42
CA THR A 150 -9.25 -13.51 9.54
C THR A 150 -8.89 -14.54 10.61
N MET A 151 -7.67 -14.49 11.15
CA MET A 151 -7.16 -15.41 12.17
C MET A 151 -7.20 -14.79 13.59
N LEU A 152 -7.71 -13.55 13.74
CA LEU A 152 -7.90 -12.90 15.05
C LEU A 152 -9.16 -13.40 15.75
#